data_0af38b764e70a0ddb60e0fbda114dbb8
#
_entry.id   0af38b764e70a0ddb60e0fbda114dbb8
#
_cell.length_a   1.000
_cell.length_b   1.000
_cell.length_c   1.000
_cell.angle_alpha   90.00
_cell.angle_beta   90.00
_cell.angle_gamma   90.00
#
_symmetry.space_group_name_H-M   'P 1'
#
loop_
_entity.id
_entity.type
_entity.pdbx_description
1 polymer ?
#
loop_
_entity_poly.entity_id
_entity_poly.type
_entity_poly.pdbx_seq_one_letter_code
_entity_poly.pdbx_strand_id
1 'polypeptide(L)'
;NYNDKAVLDYIGTGKTDGIFQIESAGMKSFMKELRPQSLEDIIAGISLYRPGPMDFIPQYIKGKNHPELITYECPQLKPILAPTYGCIVYQEQVMQIVRDLAGYSLGRSDLVRRAMSKKKGDVMQRERQNFVYGNEEEGIPGCVKNGIDEKVANKIYDEMIDFAKYAFNKSHAAAYAVVSYQTAYLKYYYPVEYMAALMTSVIDNPGKVAEYIYTCRQMGISILPPDINRGVGDFSVDNGNIRYGLAAIKGVGRPVIEQIIRDREEHGTFRDLKDFLERLSGKEVNKRAVENFIKSGAFDSLKGTRKQFMII
;
A
#
# COMPACT_ATOMS: atom_id res chain seq x y z
N ASN A 1 -10.98 10.37 9.84
CA ASN A 1 -11.98 9.33 9.71
C ASN A 1 -11.61 8.41 8.53
N TYR A 2 -11.36 7.14 8.83
CA TYR A 2 -10.93 6.13 7.83
C TYR A 2 -12.10 5.25 7.37
N ASN A 3 -13.34 5.76 7.43
CA ASN A 3 -14.57 5.01 7.15
C ASN A 3 -15.40 5.65 6.03
N ASP A 4 -14.76 6.38 5.10
CA ASP A 4 -15.44 6.86 3.91
C ASP A 4 -15.83 5.70 3.01
N LYS A 5 -17.13 5.47 2.88
CA LYS A 5 -17.67 4.35 2.10
C LYS A 5 -17.27 4.41 0.63
N ALA A 6 -17.20 5.59 0.04
CA ALA A 6 -16.84 5.74 -1.37
C ALA A 6 -15.39 5.31 -1.63
N VAL A 7 -14.47 5.63 -0.70
CA VAL A 7 -13.07 5.22 -0.77
C VAL A 7 -12.93 3.70 -0.59
N LEU A 8 -13.65 3.13 0.39
CA LEU A 8 -13.64 1.67 0.62
C LEU A 8 -14.22 0.91 -0.58
N ASP A 9 -15.35 1.37 -1.12
CA ASP A 9 -15.94 0.80 -2.32
C ASP A 9 -14.98 0.91 -3.52
N TYR A 10 -14.27 2.04 -3.66
CA TYR A 10 -13.26 2.22 -4.69
C TYR A 10 -12.12 1.19 -4.58
N ILE A 11 -11.60 0.95 -3.38
CA ILE A 11 -10.60 -0.11 -3.13
C ILE A 11 -11.17 -1.48 -3.56
N GLY A 12 -12.44 -1.75 -3.22
CA GLY A 12 -13.15 -2.97 -3.59
C GLY A 12 -13.36 -3.16 -5.10
N THR A 13 -13.16 -2.13 -5.94
CA THR A 13 -13.15 -2.29 -7.41
C THR A 13 -11.88 -2.96 -7.93
N GLY A 14 -10.81 -3.02 -7.12
CA GLY A 14 -9.49 -3.47 -7.53
C GLY A 14 -8.74 -2.52 -8.46
N LYS A 15 -9.22 -1.30 -8.68
CA LYS A 15 -8.53 -0.24 -9.45
C LYS A 15 -7.46 0.44 -8.58
N THR A 16 -6.60 -0.37 -7.98
CA THR A 16 -5.66 0.04 -6.92
C THR A 16 -4.24 0.30 -7.43
N ASP A 17 -4.06 0.56 -8.73
CA ASP A 17 -2.79 1.03 -9.29
C ASP A 17 -2.30 2.28 -8.56
N GLY A 18 -1.07 2.27 -8.09
CA GLY A 18 -0.47 3.37 -7.36
C GLY A 18 -0.97 3.56 -5.93
N ILE A 19 -1.89 2.75 -5.45
CA ILE A 19 -2.30 2.77 -4.03
C ILE A 19 -1.30 1.94 -3.22
N PHE A 20 -0.74 2.55 -2.20
CA PHE A 20 0.28 1.94 -1.36
C PHE A 20 -0.12 0.54 -0.90
N GLN A 21 0.79 -0.42 -1.00
CA GLN A 21 0.71 -1.80 -0.54
C GLN A 21 -0.31 -2.70 -1.26
N ILE A 22 -1.27 -2.17 -2.05
CA ILE A 22 -2.36 -2.95 -2.63
C ILE A 22 -2.44 -2.87 -4.17
N GLU A 23 -1.36 -2.45 -4.85
CA GLU A 23 -1.32 -2.29 -6.32
C GLU A 23 -0.93 -3.55 -7.10
N SER A 24 -0.40 -4.61 -6.47
CA SER A 24 -0.02 -5.82 -7.18
C SER A 24 -1.23 -6.55 -7.78
N ALA A 25 -1.05 -7.27 -8.88
CA ALA A 25 -2.14 -7.98 -9.57
C ALA A 25 -2.94 -8.90 -8.63
N GLY A 26 -2.24 -9.64 -7.76
CA GLY A 26 -2.88 -10.50 -6.78
C GLY A 26 -3.66 -9.72 -5.71
N MET A 27 -3.11 -8.61 -5.22
CA MET A 27 -3.82 -7.74 -4.27
C MET A 27 -5.05 -7.08 -4.91
N LYS A 28 -4.98 -6.67 -6.16
CA LYS A 28 -6.16 -6.17 -6.90
C LYS A 28 -7.28 -7.19 -6.96
N SER A 29 -6.96 -8.44 -7.29
CA SER A 29 -7.93 -9.54 -7.30
C SER A 29 -8.50 -9.79 -5.92
N PHE A 30 -7.64 -9.83 -4.91
CA PHE A 30 -8.05 -10.05 -3.53
C PHE A 30 -8.94 -8.90 -3.00
N MET A 31 -8.63 -7.62 -3.28
CA MET A 31 -9.48 -6.49 -2.87
C MET A 31 -10.88 -6.54 -3.50
N LYS A 32 -11.00 -7.03 -4.75
CA LYS A 32 -12.31 -7.26 -5.39
C LYS A 32 -13.15 -8.32 -4.66
N GLU A 33 -12.50 -9.35 -4.18
CA GLU A 33 -13.15 -10.45 -3.45
C GLU A 33 -13.46 -10.04 -2.02
N LEU A 34 -12.53 -9.38 -1.34
CA LEU A 34 -12.65 -8.91 0.04
C LEU A 34 -13.75 -7.85 0.20
N ARG A 35 -13.88 -6.92 -0.76
CA ARG A 35 -14.81 -5.78 -0.70
C ARG A 35 -14.76 -5.08 0.66
N PRO A 36 -13.66 -4.39 0.99
CA PRO A 36 -13.47 -3.84 2.31
C PRO A 36 -14.58 -2.86 2.68
N GLN A 37 -15.10 -2.97 3.90
CA GLN A 37 -16.15 -2.11 4.45
C GLN A 37 -15.63 -1.26 5.60
N SER A 38 -14.41 -1.49 6.03
CA SER A 38 -13.74 -0.77 7.11
C SER A 38 -12.23 -0.80 6.94
N LEU A 39 -11.53 0.05 7.71
CA LEU A 39 -10.07 -0.02 7.81
C LEU A 39 -9.59 -1.39 8.33
N GLU A 40 -10.35 -2.01 9.24
CA GLU A 40 -10.02 -3.34 9.78
C GLU A 40 -9.95 -4.41 8.68
N ASP A 41 -10.81 -4.34 7.66
CA ASP A 41 -10.74 -5.25 6.52
C ASP A 41 -9.44 -5.06 5.71
N ILE A 42 -8.98 -3.81 5.56
CA ILE A 42 -7.71 -3.53 4.88
C ILE A 42 -6.53 -4.04 5.71
N ILE A 43 -6.57 -3.85 7.04
CA ILE A 43 -5.55 -4.37 7.97
C ILE A 43 -5.46 -5.90 7.86
N ALA A 44 -6.59 -6.57 7.89
CA ALA A 44 -6.66 -8.02 7.73
C ALA A 44 -6.17 -8.46 6.34
N GLY A 45 -6.57 -7.74 5.29
CA GLY A 45 -6.15 -8.02 3.92
C GLY A 45 -4.63 -7.95 3.74
N ILE A 46 -3.99 -6.91 4.24
CA ILE A 46 -2.52 -6.77 4.23
C ILE A 46 -1.85 -7.90 5.02
N SER A 47 -2.46 -8.31 6.13
CA SER A 47 -1.92 -9.37 6.99
C SER A 47 -2.04 -10.75 6.38
N LEU A 48 -3.13 -11.02 5.64
CA LEU A 48 -3.41 -12.33 5.03
C LEU A 48 -2.71 -12.54 3.69
N TYR A 49 -2.52 -11.47 2.89
CA TYR A 49 -1.95 -11.61 1.56
C TYR A 49 -0.42 -11.80 1.60
N ARG A 50 0.01 -12.99 2.02
CA ARG A 50 1.42 -13.41 2.12
C ARG A 50 1.52 -14.93 1.95
N PRO A 51 2.64 -15.49 1.48
CA PRO A 51 2.84 -16.92 1.46
C PRO A 51 2.58 -17.55 2.85
N GLY A 52 1.73 -18.56 2.91
CA GLY A 52 1.24 -19.20 4.13
C GLY A 52 -0.14 -18.70 4.56
N PRO A 53 -0.29 -17.47 5.06
CA PRO A 53 -1.62 -16.97 5.48
C PRO A 53 -2.65 -16.86 4.35
N MET A 54 -2.21 -16.78 3.10
CA MET A 54 -3.12 -16.74 1.94
C MET A 54 -4.09 -17.90 1.87
N ASP A 55 -3.71 -19.07 2.42
CA ASP A 55 -4.56 -20.26 2.44
C ASP A 55 -5.81 -20.06 3.32
N PHE A 56 -5.80 -19.09 4.22
CA PHE A 56 -6.93 -18.75 5.10
C PHE A 56 -7.86 -17.65 4.54
N ILE A 57 -7.50 -17.02 3.42
CA ILE A 57 -8.34 -16.00 2.77
C ILE A 57 -9.75 -16.51 2.47
N PRO A 58 -9.96 -17.71 1.91
CA PRO A 58 -11.30 -18.22 1.65
C PRO A 58 -12.16 -18.33 2.92
N GLN A 59 -11.57 -18.78 4.05
CA GLN A 59 -12.27 -18.87 5.33
C GLN A 59 -12.64 -17.48 5.87
N TYR A 60 -11.72 -16.52 5.80
CA TYR A 60 -11.96 -15.14 6.21
C TYR A 60 -13.10 -14.51 5.40
N ILE A 61 -13.07 -14.63 4.08
CA ILE A 61 -14.12 -14.10 3.20
C ILE A 61 -15.47 -14.78 3.44
N LYS A 62 -15.46 -16.10 3.62
CA LYS A 62 -16.69 -16.83 3.97
C LYS A 62 -17.30 -16.34 5.27
N GLY A 63 -16.50 -16.19 6.32
CA GLY A 63 -16.96 -15.67 7.61
C GLY A 63 -17.44 -14.23 7.52
N LYS A 64 -16.77 -13.38 6.73
CA LYS A 64 -17.19 -12.00 6.48
C LYS A 64 -18.55 -11.92 5.78
N ASN A 65 -18.76 -12.73 4.76
CA ASN A 65 -20.00 -12.72 3.96
C ASN A 65 -21.17 -13.46 4.65
N HIS A 66 -20.85 -14.40 5.54
CA HIS A 66 -21.82 -15.26 6.23
C HIS A 66 -21.48 -15.35 7.73
N PRO A 67 -21.61 -14.22 8.48
CA PRO A 67 -21.28 -14.21 9.91
C PRO A 67 -22.12 -15.17 10.74
N GLU A 68 -23.31 -15.53 10.25
CA GLU A 68 -24.22 -16.50 10.87
C GLU A 68 -23.66 -17.94 10.84
N LEU A 69 -22.71 -18.23 9.97
CA LEU A 69 -22.08 -19.55 9.85
C LEU A 69 -20.81 -19.69 10.73
N ILE A 70 -20.39 -18.62 11.39
CA ILE A 70 -19.19 -18.66 12.23
C ILE A 70 -19.50 -19.41 13.52
N THR A 71 -18.72 -20.46 13.76
CA THR A 71 -18.74 -21.22 15.02
C THR A 71 -17.47 -20.96 15.79
N TYR A 72 -17.58 -20.88 17.12
CA TYR A 72 -16.45 -20.73 18.03
C TYR A 72 -16.34 -21.98 18.89
N GLU A 73 -15.14 -22.50 19.09
CA GLU A 73 -14.88 -23.69 19.90
C GLU A 73 -15.31 -23.52 21.36
N CYS A 74 -15.28 -22.27 21.86
CA CYS A 74 -15.87 -21.90 23.13
C CYS A 74 -16.33 -20.44 23.12
N PRO A 75 -17.28 -20.05 23.99
CA PRO A 75 -17.81 -18.68 24.03
C PRO A 75 -16.74 -17.61 24.26
N GLN A 76 -15.68 -17.93 24.97
CA GLN A 76 -14.59 -17.01 25.30
C GLN A 76 -13.78 -16.58 24.08
N LEU A 77 -13.77 -17.36 22.99
CA LEU A 77 -13.11 -17.01 21.74
C LEU A 77 -13.85 -15.92 20.94
N LYS A 78 -15.17 -15.82 21.12
CA LYS A 78 -16.00 -14.89 20.32
C LYS A 78 -15.51 -13.44 20.40
N PRO A 79 -15.27 -12.84 21.57
CA PRO A 79 -14.80 -11.44 21.63
C PRO A 79 -13.43 -11.24 21.00
N ILE A 80 -12.58 -12.28 20.95
CA ILE A 80 -11.23 -12.22 20.40
C ILE A 80 -11.26 -12.34 18.87
N LEU A 81 -12.06 -13.26 18.33
CA LEU A 81 -12.04 -13.63 16.92
C LEU A 81 -13.18 -13.00 16.10
N ALA A 82 -14.21 -12.44 16.71
CA ALA A 82 -15.30 -11.77 15.99
C ALA A 82 -14.80 -10.65 15.06
N PRO A 83 -13.82 -9.81 15.44
CA PRO A 83 -13.28 -8.78 14.56
C PRO A 83 -12.59 -9.30 13.29
N THR A 84 -12.23 -10.58 13.27
CA THR A 84 -11.59 -11.27 12.13
C THR A 84 -12.40 -12.45 11.63
N TYR A 85 -13.72 -12.38 11.83
CA TYR A 85 -14.70 -13.37 11.33
C TYR A 85 -14.37 -14.83 11.68
N GLY A 86 -13.92 -15.03 12.92
CA GLY A 86 -13.59 -16.35 13.44
C GLY A 86 -12.18 -16.86 13.10
N CYS A 87 -11.36 -16.09 12.40
CA CYS A 87 -10.00 -16.45 12.05
C CYS A 87 -8.97 -15.88 13.02
N ILE A 88 -7.92 -16.64 13.34
CA ILE A 88 -6.72 -16.07 13.95
C ILE A 88 -5.89 -15.45 12.83
N VAL A 89 -5.64 -14.12 12.89
CA VAL A 89 -4.87 -13.36 11.91
C VAL A 89 -3.65 -12.71 12.56
N TYR A 90 -3.80 -12.25 13.79
CA TYR A 90 -2.82 -11.43 14.48
C TYR A 90 -2.11 -12.14 15.64
N GLN A 91 -0.85 -11.79 15.83
CA GLN A 91 -0.06 -12.24 16.99
C GLN A 91 -0.72 -11.86 18.31
N GLU A 92 -1.35 -10.70 18.35
CA GLU A 92 -2.08 -10.17 19.50
C GLU A 92 -3.27 -11.06 19.87
N GLN A 93 -3.92 -11.69 18.89
CA GLN A 93 -5.01 -12.65 19.17
C GLN A 93 -4.50 -13.92 19.83
N VAL A 94 -3.35 -14.45 19.43
CA VAL A 94 -2.72 -15.60 20.10
C VAL A 94 -2.41 -15.27 21.55
N MET A 95 -1.86 -14.07 21.80
CA MET A 95 -1.59 -13.60 23.18
C MET A 95 -2.88 -13.44 24.00
N GLN A 96 -3.94 -12.91 23.38
CA GLN A 96 -5.25 -12.77 24.02
C GLN A 96 -5.86 -14.12 24.37
N ILE A 97 -5.79 -15.10 23.46
CA ILE A 97 -6.33 -16.45 23.69
C ILE A 97 -5.68 -17.10 24.91
N VAL A 98 -4.34 -17.11 24.98
CA VAL A 98 -3.68 -17.75 26.15
C VAL A 98 -3.94 -17.01 27.45
N ARG A 99 -4.07 -15.67 27.40
CA ARG A 99 -4.40 -14.87 28.58
C ARG A 99 -5.83 -15.08 29.04
N ASP A 100 -6.79 -14.95 28.14
CA ASP A 100 -8.21 -14.89 28.50
C ASP A 100 -8.81 -16.28 28.75
N LEU A 101 -8.27 -17.33 28.10
CA LEU A 101 -8.76 -18.69 28.29
C LEU A 101 -8.01 -19.43 29.42
N ALA A 102 -6.69 -19.28 29.51
CA ALA A 102 -5.87 -20.05 30.45
C ALA A 102 -5.30 -19.23 31.61
N GLY A 103 -5.51 -17.90 31.62
CA GLY A 103 -5.11 -17.03 32.71
C GLY A 103 -3.63 -16.64 32.75
N TYR A 104 -2.97 -16.63 31.59
CA TYR A 104 -1.59 -16.15 31.44
C TYR A 104 -1.45 -14.65 31.71
N SER A 105 -0.34 -14.25 32.29
CA SER A 105 0.03 -12.83 32.31
C SER A 105 0.39 -12.32 30.90
N LEU A 106 0.32 -11.01 30.69
CA LEU A 106 0.68 -10.41 29.38
C LEU A 106 2.12 -10.76 28.97
N GLY A 107 3.07 -10.65 29.89
CA GLY A 107 4.47 -10.98 29.61
C GLY A 107 4.67 -12.46 29.27
N ARG A 108 3.97 -13.36 30.00
CA ARG A 108 4.02 -14.80 29.70
C ARG A 108 3.37 -15.14 28.35
N SER A 109 2.28 -14.47 27.99
CA SER A 109 1.62 -14.63 26.69
C SER A 109 2.56 -14.32 25.52
N ASP A 110 3.40 -13.29 25.65
CA ASP A 110 4.39 -12.96 24.61
C ASP A 110 5.48 -14.03 24.49
N LEU A 111 5.92 -14.61 25.61
CA LEU A 111 6.89 -15.73 25.59
C LEU A 111 6.32 -16.94 24.86
N VAL A 112 5.05 -17.30 25.11
CA VAL A 112 4.35 -18.41 24.42
C VAL A 112 4.25 -18.13 22.93
N ARG A 113 3.80 -16.95 22.55
CA ARG A 113 3.72 -16.53 21.14
C ARG A 113 5.08 -16.66 20.43
N ARG A 114 6.16 -16.20 21.07
CA ARG A 114 7.54 -16.31 20.52
C ARG A 114 7.99 -17.77 20.39
N ALA A 115 7.65 -18.62 21.36
CA ALA A 115 8.00 -20.04 21.33
C ALA A 115 7.29 -20.76 20.16
N MET A 116 5.99 -20.48 19.97
CA MET A 116 5.21 -21.01 18.84
C MET A 116 5.80 -20.57 17.50
N SER A 117 6.11 -19.29 17.33
CA SER A 117 6.70 -18.75 16.08
C SER A 117 8.07 -19.37 15.76
N LYS A 118 8.86 -19.72 16.77
CA LYS A 118 10.21 -20.32 16.61
C LYS A 118 10.20 -21.85 16.53
N LYS A 119 9.04 -22.49 16.56
CA LYS A 119 8.86 -23.97 16.49
C LYS A 119 9.71 -24.74 17.51
N LYS A 120 9.84 -24.24 18.73
CA LYS A 120 10.56 -24.92 19.81
C LYS A 120 9.71 -26.06 20.38
N GLY A 121 9.85 -27.28 19.85
CA GLY A 121 9.01 -28.43 20.15
C GLY A 121 8.82 -28.71 21.63
N ASP A 122 9.90 -28.81 22.40
CA ASP A 122 9.83 -29.10 23.84
C ASP A 122 9.11 -28.00 24.64
N VAL A 123 9.34 -26.72 24.25
CA VAL A 123 8.67 -25.58 24.86
C VAL A 123 7.18 -25.59 24.50
N MET A 124 6.82 -25.89 23.25
CA MET A 124 5.44 -25.95 22.82
C MET A 124 4.66 -27.07 23.52
N GLN A 125 5.29 -28.22 23.75
CA GLN A 125 4.65 -29.32 24.46
C GLN A 125 4.40 -28.96 25.94
N ARG A 126 5.37 -28.34 26.62
CA ARG A 126 5.22 -27.85 28.00
C ARG A 126 4.13 -26.76 28.07
N GLU A 127 4.14 -25.82 27.16
CA GLU A 127 3.13 -24.76 27.12
C GLU A 127 1.74 -25.29 26.82
N ARG A 128 1.58 -26.38 26.04
CA ARG A 128 0.31 -27.09 25.90
C ARG A 128 -0.23 -27.56 27.23
N GLN A 129 0.61 -28.21 28.04
CA GLN A 129 0.21 -28.68 29.37
C GLN A 129 -0.21 -27.50 30.26
N ASN A 130 0.59 -26.44 30.29
CA ASN A 130 0.26 -25.24 31.06
C ASN A 130 -1.03 -24.58 30.59
N PHE A 131 -1.27 -24.50 29.27
CA PHE A 131 -2.49 -23.91 28.68
C PHE A 131 -3.72 -24.74 29.03
N VAL A 132 -3.67 -26.04 28.89
CA VAL A 132 -4.81 -26.94 29.13
C VAL A 132 -5.06 -27.11 30.62
N TYR A 133 -4.06 -27.53 31.38
CA TYR A 133 -4.25 -27.98 32.79
C TYR A 133 -3.77 -26.97 33.83
N GLY A 134 -3.02 -25.94 33.39
CA GLY A 134 -2.43 -24.96 34.30
C GLY A 134 -1.04 -25.32 34.82
N ASN A 135 -0.48 -24.38 35.59
CA ASN A 135 0.79 -24.54 36.30
C ASN A 135 0.75 -23.66 37.55
N GLU A 136 0.63 -24.27 38.69
CA GLU A 136 0.51 -23.54 39.98
C GLU A 136 1.78 -22.78 40.35
N GLU A 137 2.97 -23.30 40.02
CA GLU A 137 4.25 -22.63 40.30
C GLU A 137 4.38 -21.33 39.49
N GLU A 138 3.84 -21.31 38.27
CA GLU A 138 3.84 -20.13 37.40
C GLU A 138 2.56 -19.27 37.50
N GLY A 139 1.63 -19.67 38.40
CA GLY A 139 0.38 -18.96 38.63
C GLY A 139 -0.60 -18.99 37.44
N ILE A 140 -0.53 -20.05 36.61
CA ILE A 140 -1.39 -20.26 35.45
C ILE A 140 -2.55 -21.20 35.82
N PRO A 141 -3.82 -20.72 35.81
CA PRO A 141 -4.97 -21.57 36.11
C PRO A 141 -5.18 -22.70 35.10
N GLY A 142 -4.99 -22.44 33.83
CA GLY A 142 -5.30 -23.34 32.73
C GLY A 142 -6.76 -23.32 32.29
N CYS A 143 -7.01 -23.76 31.07
CA CYS A 143 -8.35 -23.76 30.44
C CYS A 143 -9.35 -24.63 31.21
N VAL A 144 -8.97 -25.82 31.65
CA VAL A 144 -9.86 -26.74 32.35
C VAL A 144 -10.37 -26.16 33.64
N LYS A 145 -9.49 -25.54 34.46
CA LYS A 145 -9.90 -24.83 35.68
C LYS A 145 -10.82 -23.65 35.41
N ASN A 146 -10.67 -23.03 34.26
CA ASN A 146 -11.51 -21.93 33.81
C ASN A 146 -12.82 -22.41 33.12
N GLY A 147 -13.14 -23.70 33.20
CA GLY A 147 -14.41 -24.26 32.72
C GLY A 147 -14.45 -24.57 31.21
N ILE A 148 -13.31 -24.69 30.55
CA ILE A 148 -13.22 -25.06 29.15
C ILE A 148 -12.89 -26.56 29.07
N ASP A 149 -13.66 -27.30 28.25
CA ASP A 149 -13.45 -28.74 28.04
C ASP A 149 -12.01 -29.03 27.56
N GLU A 150 -11.42 -30.12 28.08
CA GLU A 150 -10.05 -30.50 27.74
C GLU A 150 -9.82 -30.71 26.23
N LYS A 151 -10.78 -31.35 25.53
CA LYS A 151 -10.66 -31.60 24.09
C LYS A 151 -10.75 -30.28 23.31
N VAL A 152 -11.62 -29.38 23.76
CA VAL A 152 -11.77 -28.05 23.19
C VAL A 152 -10.49 -27.25 23.40
N ALA A 153 -9.91 -27.25 24.60
CA ALA A 153 -8.66 -26.55 24.89
C ALA A 153 -7.49 -27.06 24.03
N ASN A 154 -7.37 -28.37 23.88
CA ASN A 154 -6.35 -28.97 23.01
C ASN A 154 -6.54 -28.58 21.55
N LYS A 155 -7.78 -28.59 21.05
CA LYS A 155 -8.09 -28.17 19.68
C LYS A 155 -7.71 -26.70 19.43
N ILE A 156 -8.07 -25.80 20.36
CA ILE A 156 -7.68 -24.39 20.30
C ILE A 156 -6.17 -24.23 20.27
N TYR A 157 -5.45 -25.02 21.07
CA TYR A 157 -3.99 -24.99 21.10
C TYR A 157 -3.37 -25.43 19.77
N ASP A 158 -3.91 -26.46 19.12
CA ASP A 158 -3.48 -26.90 17.80
C ASP A 158 -3.70 -25.82 16.75
N GLU A 159 -4.88 -25.20 16.74
CA GLU A 159 -5.18 -24.07 15.86
C GLU A 159 -4.20 -22.91 16.07
N MET A 160 -3.90 -22.55 17.31
CA MET A 160 -2.91 -21.51 17.62
C MET A 160 -1.52 -21.86 17.10
N ILE A 161 -1.07 -23.12 17.20
CA ILE A 161 0.24 -23.55 16.67
C ILE A 161 0.30 -23.36 15.15
N ASP A 162 -0.75 -23.74 14.45
CA ASP A 162 -0.79 -23.65 12.99
C ASP A 162 -0.76 -22.18 12.53
N PHE A 163 -1.50 -21.32 13.19
CA PHE A 163 -1.54 -19.89 12.88
C PHE A 163 -0.33 -19.10 13.42
N ALA A 164 0.24 -19.46 14.57
CA ALA A 164 1.36 -18.72 15.14
C ALA A 164 2.60 -18.66 14.24
N LYS A 165 2.74 -19.63 13.32
CA LYS A 165 3.78 -19.63 12.28
C LYS A 165 3.65 -18.46 11.31
N TYR A 166 2.43 -17.96 11.15
CA TYR A 166 2.04 -17.01 10.11
C TYR A 166 1.37 -15.74 10.65
N ALA A 167 1.03 -15.71 11.96
CA ALA A 167 0.37 -14.59 12.60
C ALA A 167 1.16 -13.29 12.43
N PHE A 168 0.46 -12.22 12.06
CA PHE A 168 1.06 -10.93 11.75
C PHE A 168 0.95 -9.95 12.91
N ASN A 169 1.90 -9.04 13.03
CA ASN A 169 1.79 -7.96 13.99
C ASN A 169 0.72 -6.96 13.53
N LYS A 170 -0.36 -6.84 14.30
CA LYS A 170 -1.49 -5.97 13.94
C LYS A 170 -1.08 -4.51 13.84
N SER A 171 -0.22 -4.02 14.73
CA SER A 171 0.21 -2.62 14.73
C SER A 171 0.95 -2.25 13.45
N HIS A 172 1.79 -3.14 12.93
CA HIS A 172 2.48 -2.93 11.66
C HIS A 172 1.47 -2.89 10.50
N ALA A 173 0.56 -3.87 10.42
CA ALA A 173 -0.47 -3.90 9.38
C ALA A 173 -1.38 -2.67 9.44
N ALA A 174 -1.74 -2.21 10.64
CA ALA A 174 -2.55 -1.02 10.84
C ALA A 174 -1.87 0.25 10.31
N ALA A 175 -0.57 0.43 10.60
CA ALA A 175 0.20 1.56 10.07
C ALA A 175 0.21 1.57 8.54
N TYR A 176 0.42 0.42 7.91
CA TYR A 176 0.39 0.27 6.45
C TYR A 176 -1.01 0.50 5.87
N ALA A 177 -2.05 -0.03 6.51
CA ALA A 177 -3.43 0.15 6.08
C ALA A 177 -3.88 1.61 6.11
N VAL A 178 -3.41 2.38 7.11
CA VAL A 178 -3.66 3.82 7.17
C VAL A 178 -3.07 4.52 5.94
N VAL A 179 -1.83 4.22 5.57
CA VAL A 179 -1.19 4.81 4.37
C VAL A 179 -1.91 4.33 3.10
N SER A 180 -2.29 3.04 3.03
CA SER A 180 -3.08 2.53 1.89
C SER A 180 -4.39 3.29 1.75
N TYR A 181 -5.10 3.50 2.85
CA TYR A 181 -6.36 4.26 2.85
C TYR A 181 -6.15 5.74 2.45
N GLN A 182 -5.12 6.39 2.98
CA GLN A 182 -4.79 7.78 2.64
C GLN A 182 -4.47 7.94 1.16
N THR A 183 -3.67 7.03 0.60
CA THR A 183 -3.35 7.04 -0.84
C THR A 183 -4.57 6.74 -1.71
N ALA A 184 -5.45 5.84 -1.27
CA ALA A 184 -6.73 5.59 -1.94
C ALA A 184 -7.66 6.81 -1.89
N TYR A 185 -7.73 7.48 -0.74
CA TYR A 185 -8.52 8.70 -0.56
C TYR A 185 -8.05 9.81 -1.50
N LEU A 186 -6.74 10.06 -1.55
CA LEU A 186 -6.17 11.06 -2.46
C LEU A 186 -6.41 10.71 -3.92
N LYS A 187 -6.24 9.45 -4.30
CA LYS A 187 -6.49 8.99 -5.67
C LYS A 187 -7.96 9.12 -6.05
N TYR A 188 -8.88 8.89 -5.14
CA TYR A 188 -10.32 8.96 -5.39
C TYR A 188 -10.81 10.40 -5.54
N TYR A 189 -10.43 11.29 -4.60
CA TYR A 189 -10.94 12.66 -4.56
C TYR A 189 -10.10 13.67 -5.34
N TYR A 190 -8.79 13.41 -5.50
CA TYR A 190 -7.84 14.28 -6.18
C TYR A 190 -7.00 13.50 -7.20
N PRO A 191 -7.66 12.83 -8.17
CA PRO A 191 -6.99 11.87 -9.04
C PRO A 191 -5.89 12.49 -9.89
N VAL A 192 -6.05 13.71 -10.38
CA VAL A 192 -5.08 14.38 -11.25
C VAL A 192 -3.84 14.75 -10.46
N GLU A 193 -4.02 15.40 -9.32
CA GLU A 193 -2.93 15.80 -8.41
C GLU A 193 -2.18 14.60 -7.86
N TYR A 194 -2.93 13.56 -7.45
CA TYR A 194 -2.36 12.34 -6.94
C TYR A 194 -1.49 11.62 -7.97
N MET A 195 -2.01 11.45 -9.20
CA MET A 195 -1.28 10.76 -10.26
C MET A 195 -0.06 11.58 -10.75
N ALA A 196 -0.13 12.90 -10.75
CA ALA A 196 1.02 13.75 -11.04
C ALA A 196 2.13 13.58 -9.99
N ALA A 197 1.79 13.62 -8.70
CA ALA A 197 2.73 13.40 -7.62
C ALA A 197 3.31 11.97 -7.65
N LEU A 198 2.48 10.96 -7.92
CA LEU A 198 2.90 9.57 -8.04
C LEU A 198 3.90 9.37 -9.18
N MET A 199 3.62 9.90 -10.37
CA MET A 199 4.56 9.83 -11.50
C MET A 199 5.87 10.57 -11.20
N THR A 200 5.80 11.69 -10.49
CA THR A 200 6.99 12.42 -10.03
C THR A 200 7.85 11.58 -9.09
N SER A 201 7.23 10.83 -8.17
CA SER A 201 7.95 9.97 -7.22
C SER A 201 8.75 8.84 -7.89
N VAL A 202 8.39 8.48 -9.13
CA VAL A 202 9.05 7.43 -9.93
C VAL A 202 9.67 7.98 -11.22
N ILE A 203 9.95 9.29 -11.29
CA ILE A 203 10.37 10.00 -12.50
C ILE A 203 11.61 9.37 -13.16
N ASP A 204 12.50 8.82 -12.35
CA ASP A 204 13.72 8.15 -12.80
C ASP A 204 13.51 6.70 -13.28
N ASN A 205 12.27 6.20 -13.22
CA ASN A 205 11.90 4.87 -13.70
C ASN A 205 10.91 4.96 -14.88
N PRO A 206 11.40 5.01 -16.14
CA PRO A 206 10.56 5.16 -17.32
C PRO A 206 9.49 4.08 -17.47
N GLY A 207 9.77 2.85 -17.00
CA GLY A 207 8.81 1.75 -17.04
C GLY A 207 7.61 2.02 -16.14
N LYS A 208 7.85 2.48 -14.90
CA LYS A 208 6.78 2.86 -13.97
C LYS A 208 6.02 4.10 -14.43
N VAL A 209 6.73 5.09 -14.99
CA VAL A 209 6.08 6.27 -15.59
C VAL A 209 5.13 5.84 -16.70
N ALA A 210 5.54 4.94 -17.61
CA ALA A 210 4.70 4.44 -18.68
C ALA A 210 3.46 3.68 -18.16
N GLU A 211 3.63 2.85 -17.11
CA GLU A 211 2.54 2.14 -16.44
C GLU A 211 1.50 3.13 -15.87
N TYR A 212 1.93 4.17 -15.18
CA TYR A 212 1.03 5.16 -14.61
C TYR A 212 0.40 6.10 -15.64
N ILE A 213 1.09 6.38 -16.76
CA ILE A 213 0.48 7.05 -17.92
C ILE A 213 -0.69 6.23 -18.47
N TYR A 214 -0.51 4.91 -18.60
CA TYR A 214 -1.58 4.01 -19.00
C TYR A 214 -2.75 4.06 -18.01
N THR A 215 -2.45 3.99 -16.70
CA THR A 215 -3.46 4.10 -15.64
C THR A 215 -4.23 5.43 -15.73
N CYS A 216 -3.54 6.57 -15.94
CA CYS A 216 -4.18 7.87 -16.12
C CYS A 216 -5.18 7.86 -17.29
N ARG A 217 -4.80 7.27 -18.43
CA ARG A 217 -5.69 7.12 -19.58
C ARG A 217 -6.94 6.33 -19.26
N GLN A 218 -6.81 5.23 -18.51
CA GLN A 218 -7.96 4.43 -18.04
C GLN A 218 -8.86 5.21 -17.06
N MET A 219 -8.31 6.19 -16.37
CA MET A 219 -9.06 7.10 -15.49
C MET A 219 -9.66 8.30 -16.22
N GLY A 220 -9.42 8.44 -17.53
CA GLY A 220 -9.87 9.60 -18.32
C GLY A 220 -9.02 10.86 -18.13
N ILE A 221 -7.82 10.72 -17.54
CA ILE A 221 -6.88 11.82 -17.34
C ILE A 221 -5.93 11.88 -18.53
N SER A 222 -5.88 13.05 -19.20
CA SER A 222 -4.97 13.27 -20.31
C SER A 222 -3.57 13.63 -19.83
N ILE A 223 -2.56 13.06 -20.49
CA ILE A 223 -1.15 13.44 -20.28
C ILE A 223 -0.77 14.38 -21.42
N LEU A 224 -0.54 15.64 -21.09
CA LEU A 224 -0.10 16.68 -22.01
C LEU A 224 1.41 16.51 -22.28
N PRO A 225 1.89 16.77 -23.51
CA PRO A 225 3.31 16.70 -23.83
C PRO A 225 4.13 17.66 -22.96
N PRO A 226 5.43 17.46 -22.82
CA PRO A 226 6.29 18.45 -22.19
C PRO A 226 6.22 19.78 -22.94
N ASP A 227 6.34 20.90 -22.24
CA ASP A 227 6.24 22.24 -22.83
C ASP A 227 7.22 23.18 -22.13
N ILE A 228 8.08 23.84 -22.89
CA ILE A 228 9.12 24.71 -22.37
C ILE A 228 8.57 25.94 -21.65
N ASN A 229 7.38 26.41 -22.05
CA ASN A 229 6.72 27.59 -21.51
C ASN A 229 5.75 27.30 -20.37
N ARG A 230 5.31 26.04 -20.23
CA ARG A 230 4.29 25.64 -19.24
C ARG A 230 4.79 24.56 -18.28
N GLY A 231 5.73 23.75 -18.73
CA GLY A 231 6.27 22.64 -17.94
C GLY A 231 7.15 23.10 -16.81
N VAL A 232 7.19 22.27 -15.76
CA VAL A 232 8.15 22.34 -14.66
C VAL A 232 8.96 21.05 -14.64
N GLY A 233 9.89 20.90 -13.69
CA GLY A 233 10.70 19.69 -13.57
C GLY A 233 9.86 18.45 -13.38
N ASP A 234 8.91 18.50 -12.47
CA ASP A 234 8.05 17.41 -12.09
C ASP A 234 6.78 17.32 -12.98
N PHE A 235 6.08 16.19 -12.93
CA PHE A 235 4.73 16.12 -13.48
C PHE A 235 3.81 17.09 -12.72
N SER A 236 3.03 17.87 -13.43
CA SER A 236 2.23 18.94 -12.83
C SER A 236 0.81 19.00 -13.38
N VAL A 237 -0.10 19.54 -12.58
CA VAL A 237 -1.48 19.75 -13.03
C VAL A 237 -1.55 20.96 -13.95
N ASP A 238 -2.16 20.78 -15.11
CA ASP A 238 -2.37 21.80 -16.12
C ASP A 238 -3.80 21.73 -16.69
N ASN A 239 -4.68 22.64 -16.24
CA ASN A 239 -6.09 22.70 -16.63
C ASN A 239 -6.83 21.35 -16.49
N GLY A 240 -6.69 20.68 -15.32
CA GLY A 240 -7.35 19.40 -15.05
C GLY A 240 -6.73 18.19 -15.75
N ASN A 241 -5.60 18.38 -16.44
CA ASN A 241 -4.78 17.33 -17.04
C ASN A 241 -3.40 17.27 -16.35
N ILE A 242 -2.57 16.31 -16.73
CA ILE A 242 -1.20 16.22 -16.24
C ILE A 242 -0.23 16.62 -17.34
N ARG A 243 0.61 17.63 -17.08
CA ARG A 243 1.72 18.02 -17.94
C ARG A 243 2.92 17.11 -17.67
N TYR A 244 3.53 16.59 -18.72
CA TYR A 244 4.74 15.77 -18.64
C TYR A 244 5.90 16.58 -18.07
N GLY A 245 6.55 16.05 -17.02
CA GLY A 245 7.65 16.71 -16.34
C GLY A 245 8.89 16.83 -17.22
N LEU A 246 9.51 18.01 -17.24
CA LEU A 246 10.73 18.22 -18.04
C LEU A 246 11.90 17.36 -17.55
N ALA A 247 11.95 17.01 -16.26
CA ALA A 247 12.97 16.14 -15.70
C ALA A 247 12.81 14.66 -16.12
N ALA A 248 11.65 14.27 -16.60
CA ALA A 248 11.42 12.92 -17.17
C ALA A 248 11.98 12.80 -18.60
N ILE A 249 12.41 13.89 -19.23
CA ILE A 249 13.04 13.88 -20.55
C ILE A 249 14.48 13.34 -20.40
N LYS A 250 14.78 12.23 -21.08
CA LYS A 250 16.09 11.60 -21.00
C LYS A 250 17.21 12.54 -21.43
N GLY A 251 18.22 12.67 -20.58
CA GLY A 251 19.42 13.47 -20.86
C GLY A 251 19.26 14.97 -20.65
N VAL A 252 18.23 15.39 -19.93
CA VAL A 252 18.04 16.76 -19.43
C VAL A 252 18.21 16.76 -17.92
N GLY A 253 19.18 17.50 -17.41
CA GLY A 253 19.46 17.59 -15.98
C GLY A 253 18.56 18.60 -15.25
N ARG A 254 18.31 18.40 -13.97
CA ARG A 254 17.54 19.35 -13.13
C ARG A 254 18.10 20.77 -13.12
N PRO A 255 19.44 21.02 -13.07
CA PRO A 255 19.98 22.39 -13.14
C PRO A 255 19.58 23.14 -14.42
N VAL A 256 19.54 22.45 -15.55
CA VAL A 256 19.06 23.04 -16.85
C VAL A 256 17.61 23.47 -16.73
N ILE A 257 16.77 22.63 -16.14
CA ILE A 257 15.32 22.89 -15.99
C ILE A 257 15.08 24.05 -15.03
N GLU A 258 15.78 24.10 -13.92
CA GLU A 258 15.68 25.19 -12.92
C GLU A 258 16.08 26.53 -13.52
N GLN A 259 17.12 26.53 -14.36
CA GLN A 259 17.54 27.74 -15.09
C GLN A 259 16.47 28.21 -16.09
N ILE A 260 15.88 27.28 -16.84
CA ILE A 260 14.79 27.59 -17.78
C ILE A 260 13.58 28.20 -17.05
N ILE A 261 13.20 27.60 -15.93
CA ILE A 261 12.05 28.08 -15.14
C ILE A 261 12.36 29.48 -14.58
N ARG A 262 13.51 29.68 -13.98
CA ARG A 262 13.94 30.98 -13.43
C ARG A 262 13.95 32.07 -14.50
N ASP A 263 14.57 31.80 -15.65
CA ASP A 263 14.63 32.77 -16.77
C ASP A 263 13.22 33.12 -17.28
N ARG A 264 12.36 32.12 -17.38
CA ARG A 264 10.97 32.32 -17.78
C ARG A 264 10.16 33.15 -16.76
N GLU A 265 10.40 32.97 -15.49
CA GLU A 265 9.76 33.75 -14.40
C GLU A 265 10.23 35.22 -14.41
N GLU A 266 11.52 35.46 -14.71
CA GLU A 266 12.11 36.80 -14.73
C GLU A 266 11.79 37.58 -16.01
N HIS A 267 11.76 36.89 -17.17
CA HIS A 267 11.69 37.54 -18.49
C HIS A 267 10.44 37.16 -19.31
N GLY A 268 9.55 36.35 -18.75
CA GLY A 268 8.35 35.87 -19.44
C GLY A 268 8.60 34.67 -20.36
N THR A 269 7.55 34.21 -21.02
CA THR A 269 7.59 33.06 -21.93
C THR A 269 8.54 33.24 -23.11
N PHE A 270 9.14 32.12 -23.54
CA PHE A 270 9.96 32.10 -24.77
C PHE A 270 9.08 32.24 -26.00
N ARG A 271 9.42 33.15 -26.88
CA ARG A 271 8.64 33.48 -28.11
C ARG A 271 8.89 32.46 -29.23
N ASP A 272 10.15 32.06 -29.38
CA ASP A 272 10.64 31.10 -30.37
C ASP A 272 11.93 30.45 -29.93
N LEU A 273 12.47 29.50 -30.72
CA LEU A 273 13.71 28.82 -30.36
C LEU A 273 14.93 29.77 -30.33
N LYS A 274 14.96 30.79 -31.14
CA LYS A 274 16.06 31.78 -31.15
C LYS A 274 16.07 32.58 -29.87
N ASP A 275 14.91 33.07 -29.42
CA ASP A 275 14.76 33.78 -28.14
C ASP A 275 15.23 32.86 -26.96
N PHE A 276 14.85 31.58 -26.97
CA PHE A 276 15.31 30.60 -25.97
C PHE A 276 16.83 30.44 -25.99
N LEU A 277 17.45 30.29 -27.16
CA LEU A 277 18.90 30.13 -27.26
C LEU A 277 19.66 31.41 -26.87
N GLU A 278 19.19 32.58 -27.26
CA GLU A 278 19.82 33.88 -26.92
C GLU A 278 19.81 34.12 -25.40
N ARG A 279 18.71 33.77 -24.74
CA ARG A 279 18.56 33.95 -23.27
C ARG A 279 19.37 32.95 -22.45
N LEU A 280 19.52 31.70 -22.93
CA LEU A 280 20.10 30.58 -22.18
C LEU A 280 21.42 30.04 -22.72
N SER A 281 21.87 30.49 -23.90
CA SER A 281 23.09 30.04 -24.53
C SER A 281 24.34 30.37 -23.67
N GLY A 282 25.29 29.44 -23.67
CA GLY A 282 26.55 29.59 -22.94
C GLY A 282 26.48 29.33 -21.42
N LYS A 283 25.34 28.84 -20.94
CA LYS A 283 25.13 28.43 -19.54
C LYS A 283 25.02 26.90 -19.47
N GLU A 284 24.18 26.39 -18.54
CA GLU A 284 23.93 24.94 -18.37
C GLU A 284 23.24 24.28 -19.57
N VAL A 285 22.57 25.08 -20.42
CA VAL A 285 21.82 24.61 -21.59
C VAL A 285 22.79 24.34 -22.76
N ASN A 286 23.11 23.08 -23.00
CA ASN A 286 23.98 22.62 -24.08
C ASN A 286 23.17 22.08 -25.27
N LYS A 287 23.85 21.91 -26.41
CA LYS A 287 23.25 21.37 -27.66
C LYS A 287 22.47 20.08 -27.44
N ARG A 288 22.99 19.15 -26.65
CA ARG A 288 22.34 17.87 -26.36
C ARG A 288 21.00 18.02 -25.63
N ALA A 289 20.93 18.94 -24.66
CA ALA A 289 19.70 19.25 -23.95
C ALA A 289 18.67 19.85 -24.91
N VAL A 290 19.06 20.78 -25.77
CA VAL A 290 18.18 21.38 -26.80
C VAL A 290 17.63 20.31 -27.74
N GLU A 291 18.49 19.44 -28.27
CA GLU A 291 18.05 18.32 -29.14
C GLU A 291 17.04 17.40 -28.43
N ASN A 292 17.24 17.13 -27.14
CA ASN A 292 16.31 16.30 -26.39
C ASN A 292 14.97 17.00 -26.15
N PHE A 293 14.95 18.30 -25.91
CA PHE A 293 13.73 19.10 -25.88
C PHE A 293 12.98 19.09 -27.20
N ILE A 294 13.70 19.23 -28.35
CA ILE A 294 13.09 19.13 -29.67
C ILE A 294 12.47 17.75 -29.89
N LYS A 295 13.23 16.67 -29.64
CA LYS A 295 12.79 15.29 -29.85
C LYS A 295 11.59 14.93 -28.97
N SER A 296 11.54 15.42 -27.74
CA SER A 296 10.43 15.18 -26.79
C SER A 296 9.17 15.99 -27.11
N GLY A 297 9.28 17.04 -27.95
CA GLY A 297 8.18 17.94 -28.26
C GLY A 297 8.03 19.12 -27.31
N ALA A 298 9.01 19.37 -26.42
CA ALA A 298 8.92 20.49 -25.47
C ALA A 298 8.87 21.87 -26.13
N PHE A 299 9.26 21.99 -27.39
CA PHE A 299 9.17 23.21 -28.19
C PHE A 299 7.97 23.24 -29.15
N ASP A 300 7.08 22.24 -29.14
CA ASP A 300 5.96 22.17 -30.11
C ASP A 300 4.96 23.34 -29.94
N SER A 301 4.95 24.03 -28.83
CA SER A 301 4.16 25.25 -28.62
C SER A 301 4.80 26.50 -29.23
N LEU A 302 6.07 26.44 -29.64
CA LEU A 302 6.75 27.54 -30.32
C LEU A 302 6.49 27.51 -31.82
N LYS A 303 6.68 28.68 -32.45
CA LYS A 303 6.52 28.80 -33.88
C LYS A 303 7.62 28.07 -34.65
N GLY A 304 7.27 27.04 -35.41
CA GLY A 304 8.19 26.20 -36.18
C GLY A 304 7.87 24.73 -36.11
N THR A 305 8.67 23.91 -36.76
CA THR A 305 8.56 22.45 -36.72
C THR A 305 9.81 21.82 -36.10
N ARG A 306 9.69 20.63 -35.50
CA ARG A 306 10.83 19.89 -34.95
C ARG A 306 11.97 19.72 -35.96
N LYS A 307 11.63 19.51 -37.27
CA LYS A 307 12.63 19.38 -38.32
C LYS A 307 13.41 20.68 -38.53
N GLN A 308 12.71 21.83 -38.51
CA GLN A 308 13.37 23.15 -38.63
C GLN A 308 14.26 23.40 -37.39
N PHE A 309 13.79 23.08 -36.18
CA PHE A 309 14.54 23.27 -34.97
C PHE A 309 15.84 22.39 -34.91
N MET A 310 15.84 21.22 -35.56
CA MET A 310 17.02 20.34 -35.60
C MET A 310 18.12 20.81 -36.58
N ILE A 311 17.87 21.81 -37.40
CA ILE A 311 18.85 22.36 -38.37
C ILE A 311 19.64 23.51 -37.75
N ILE A 312 19.17 24.07 -36.64
CA ILE A 312 19.80 25.14 -35.90
C ILE A 312 20.83 24.52 -34.93
#